data_ab9df86d2f08da75990aa95209f34e0c
#
_entry.id   ab9df86d2f08da75990aa95209f34e0c
#
_cell.length_a   1.000
_cell.length_b   1.000
_cell.length_c   1.000
_cell.angle_alpha   90.00
_cell.angle_beta   90.00
_cell.angle_gamma   90.00
#
_symmetry.space_group_name_H-M   'P 1'
#
loop_
_entity.id
_entity.type
_entity.pdbx_description
1 polymer ?
#
loop_
_entity_poly.entity_id
_entity_poly.type
_entity_poly.pdbx_seq_one_letter_code
_entity_poly.pdbx_strand_id
1 'polypeptide(L)'
;MGDLDRARIGELYGGELARFRQARPRSLAMIGRARAVMPNGVPMAWMASDNDQPVYIDHGLGPSFSDIDGFSYVDFNASDLAMFCGHANPAIAAGATGDR
;
A
#
# COMPACT_ATOMS: atom_id res chain seq x y z
N MET A 1 -1.04 3.83 35.78
CA MET A 1 -1.39 3.59 34.35
C MET A 1 -2.65 2.76 34.36
N GLY A 2 -3.74 3.29 33.79
CA GLY A 2 -5.02 2.58 33.75
C GLY A 2 -4.93 1.29 32.96
N ASP A 3 -5.75 0.30 33.34
CA ASP A 3 -5.85 -0.95 32.58
C ASP A 3 -6.42 -0.68 31.19
N LEU A 4 -5.81 -1.25 30.14
CA LEU A 4 -6.26 -1.06 28.76
C LEU A 4 -7.52 -1.90 28.52
N ASP A 5 -8.58 -1.26 28.08
CA ASP A 5 -9.81 -1.94 27.67
C ASP A 5 -9.58 -2.67 26.32
N ARG A 6 -9.19 -3.93 26.41
CA ARG A 6 -8.90 -4.78 25.23
C ARG A 6 -10.14 -5.05 24.40
N ALA A 7 -11.32 -5.11 24.99
CA ALA A 7 -12.57 -5.31 24.27
C ALA A 7 -12.86 -4.08 23.40
N ARG A 8 -12.71 -2.88 23.96
CA ARG A 8 -12.88 -1.62 23.23
C ARG A 8 -11.86 -1.44 22.10
N ILE A 9 -10.61 -1.85 22.33
CA ILE A 9 -9.57 -1.84 21.27
C ILE A 9 -9.97 -2.78 20.13
N GLY A 10 -10.45 -3.99 20.44
CA GLY A 10 -10.92 -4.94 19.43
C GLY A 10 -12.09 -4.41 18.60
N GLU A 11 -13.07 -3.76 19.21
CA GLU A 11 -14.20 -3.13 18.51
C GLU A 11 -13.72 -2.01 17.56
N LEU A 12 -12.84 -1.13 18.05
CA LEU A 12 -12.29 -0.04 17.25
C LEU A 12 -11.49 -0.58 16.06
N TYR A 13 -10.63 -1.56 16.28
CA TYR A 13 -9.85 -2.20 15.21
C TYR A 13 -10.76 -2.85 14.17
N GLY A 14 -11.78 -3.60 14.59
CA GLY A 14 -12.75 -4.21 13.68
C GLY A 14 -13.50 -3.17 12.85
N GLY A 15 -13.90 -2.06 13.46
CA GLY A 15 -14.56 -0.94 12.78
C GLY A 15 -13.64 -0.26 11.75
N GLU A 16 -12.38 -0.02 12.09
CA GLU A 16 -11.40 0.56 11.15
C GLU A 16 -11.10 -0.38 9.99
N LEU A 17 -10.93 -1.68 10.26
CA LEU A 17 -10.68 -2.67 9.22
C LEU A 17 -11.86 -2.77 8.23
N ALA A 18 -13.09 -2.74 8.73
CA ALA A 18 -14.28 -2.73 7.88
C ALA A 18 -14.33 -1.47 6.99
N ARG A 19 -14.07 -0.29 7.56
CA ARG A 19 -13.98 0.97 6.79
C ARG A 19 -12.88 0.94 5.74
N PHE A 20 -11.71 0.44 6.10
CA PHE A 20 -10.59 0.28 5.18
C PHE A 20 -10.97 -0.55 3.95
N ARG A 21 -11.60 -1.71 4.17
CA ARG A 21 -12.03 -2.63 3.11
C ARG A 21 -13.11 -2.02 2.22
N GLN A 22 -14.12 -1.39 2.83
CA GLN A 22 -15.22 -0.74 2.09
C GLN A 22 -14.73 0.43 1.22
N ALA A 23 -13.71 1.15 1.68
CA ALA A 23 -13.14 2.28 0.96
C ALA A 23 -12.24 1.86 -0.21
N ARG A 24 -11.83 0.57 -0.30
CA ARG A 24 -10.85 0.08 -1.29
C ARG A 24 -11.36 -1.11 -2.11
N PRO A 25 -12.49 -0.95 -2.83
CA PRO A 25 -13.10 -2.04 -3.59
C PRO A 25 -12.24 -2.48 -4.78
N ARG A 26 -11.45 -1.58 -5.39
CA ARG A 26 -10.57 -1.92 -6.52
C ARG A 26 -9.37 -2.74 -6.06
N SER A 27 -8.78 -2.39 -4.92
CA SER A 27 -7.72 -3.19 -4.30
C SER A 27 -8.25 -4.58 -3.92
N LEU A 28 -9.47 -4.66 -3.37
CA LEU A 28 -10.11 -5.94 -3.05
C LEU A 28 -10.33 -6.82 -4.30
N ALA A 29 -10.75 -6.23 -5.41
CA ALA A 29 -10.90 -6.95 -6.67
C ALA A 29 -9.55 -7.40 -7.25
N MET A 30 -8.51 -6.58 -7.12
CA MET A 30 -7.16 -6.87 -7.61
C MET A 30 -6.52 -8.08 -6.92
N ILE A 31 -6.79 -8.29 -5.63
CA ILE A 31 -6.14 -9.36 -4.86
C ILE A 31 -6.41 -10.76 -5.45
N GLY A 32 -7.60 -10.98 -6.02
CA GLY A 32 -7.93 -12.24 -6.68
C GLY A 32 -7.02 -12.53 -7.88
N ARG A 33 -6.79 -11.51 -8.70
CA ARG A 33 -5.86 -11.59 -9.85
C ARG A 33 -4.42 -11.75 -9.40
N ALA A 34 -4.00 -10.99 -8.41
CA ALA A 34 -2.64 -11.03 -7.88
C ALA A 34 -2.30 -12.40 -7.28
N ARG A 35 -3.22 -13.03 -6.55
CA ARG A 35 -3.04 -14.37 -5.97
C ARG A 35 -2.91 -15.49 -7.01
N ALA A 36 -3.40 -15.28 -8.22
CA ALA A 36 -3.23 -16.23 -9.31
C ALA A 36 -1.78 -16.32 -9.83
N VAL A 37 -0.98 -15.28 -9.60
CA VAL A 37 0.38 -15.16 -10.13
C VAL A 37 1.46 -14.91 -9.07
N MET A 38 1.06 -14.52 -7.86
CA MET A 38 1.96 -14.25 -6.74
C MET A 38 1.44 -14.88 -5.44
N PRO A 39 2.29 -15.52 -4.64
CA PRO A 39 1.91 -15.99 -3.30
C PRO A 39 1.30 -14.86 -2.47
N ASN A 40 0.14 -15.10 -1.86
CA ASN A 40 -0.63 -14.12 -1.09
C ASN A 40 -1.01 -12.83 -1.86
N GLY A 41 -0.78 -12.76 -3.17
CA GLY A 41 -1.06 -11.58 -3.99
C GLY A 41 -0.09 -10.42 -3.81
N VAL A 42 1.09 -10.66 -3.23
CA VAL A 42 2.10 -9.63 -2.93
C VAL A 42 3.51 -10.12 -3.31
N PRO A 43 4.44 -9.20 -3.65
CA PRO A 43 5.81 -9.58 -4.02
C PRO A 43 6.61 -10.21 -2.87
N MET A 44 6.33 -9.82 -1.63
CA MET A 44 7.01 -10.32 -0.43
C MET A 44 5.99 -10.70 0.64
N ALA A 45 6.19 -11.87 1.27
CA ALA A 45 5.23 -12.46 2.20
C ALA A 45 4.85 -11.55 3.38
N TRP A 46 5.76 -10.76 3.90
CA TRP A 46 5.50 -9.84 5.01
C TRP A 46 4.47 -8.74 4.66
N MET A 47 4.31 -8.39 3.39
CA MET A 47 3.32 -7.40 2.95
C MET A 47 1.87 -7.87 3.17
N ALA A 48 1.65 -9.17 3.35
CA ALA A 48 0.35 -9.75 3.65
C ALA A 48 0.20 -10.18 5.12
N SER A 49 1.22 -9.96 5.98
CA SER A 49 1.22 -10.48 7.34
C SER A 49 0.23 -9.77 8.25
N ASP A 50 0.06 -8.48 8.08
CA ASP A 50 -0.73 -7.62 8.96
C ASP A 50 -2.13 -7.32 8.42
N ASN A 51 -2.32 -7.51 7.12
CA ASN A 51 -3.59 -7.25 6.45
C ASN A 51 -3.78 -8.19 5.26
N ASP A 52 -4.91 -8.87 5.21
CA ASP A 52 -5.29 -9.76 4.11
C ASP A 52 -5.71 -9.01 2.84
N GLN A 53 -5.80 -7.68 2.90
CA GLN A 53 -6.08 -6.81 1.76
C GLN A 53 -4.96 -5.78 1.57
N PRO A 54 -3.95 -6.08 0.75
CA PRO A 54 -2.91 -5.11 0.41
C PRO A 54 -3.48 -3.91 -0.37
N VAL A 55 -2.80 -2.78 -0.25
CA VAL A 55 -3.04 -1.59 -1.07
C VAL A 55 -2.20 -1.70 -2.35
N TYR A 56 -2.82 -1.56 -3.51
CA TYR A 56 -2.12 -1.58 -4.79
C TYR A 56 -1.86 -0.17 -5.28
N ILE A 57 -0.60 0.14 -5.54
CA ILE A 57 -0.18 1.47 -5.98
C ILE A 57 -0.49 1.64 -7.47
N ASP A 58 -1.04 2.79 -7.84
CA ASP A 58 -1.31 3.18 -9.22
C ASP A 58 -0.14 4.00 -9.78
N HIS A 59 0.21 5.10 -9.11
CA HIS A 59 1.32 5.95 -9.51
C HIS A 59 1.93 6.69 -8.31
N GLY A 60 3.13 7.22 -8.51
CA GLY A 60 3.81 8.08 -7.54
C GLY A 60 4.52 9.24 -8.22
N LEU A 61 4.69 10.34 -7.49
CA LEU A 61 5.45 11.52 -7.93
C LEU A 61 6.08 12.21 -6.73
N GLY A 62 7.39 12.39 -6.77
CA GLY A 62 8.12 13.04 -5.68
C GLY A 62 7.90 12.32 -4.35
N PRO A 63 7.46 13.00 -3.29
CA PRO A 63 7.29 12.42 -1.96
C PRO A 63 5.98 11.66 -1.76
N SER A 64 5.15 11.54 -2.79
CA SER A 64 3.79 11.02 -2.66
C SER A 64 3.48 9.93 -3.67
N PHE A 65 2.53 9.08 -3.32
CA PHE A 65 1.94 8.11 -4.25
C PHE A 65 0.43 8.02 -4.06
N SER A 66 -0.24 7.45 -5.03
CA SER A 66 -1.68 7.18 -4.98
C SER A 66 -1.96 5.71 -5.24
N ASP A 67 -2.99 5.18 -4.57
CA ASP A 67 -3.45 3.82 -4.80
C ASP A 67 -4.52 3.76 -5.92
N ILE A 68 -4.83 2.53 -6.34
CA ILE A 68 -5.82 2.29 -7.41
C ILE A 68 -7.25 2.64 -7.00
N ASP A 69 -7.52 2.87 -5.72
CA ASP A 69 -8.81 3.33 -5.19
C ASP A 69 -8.88 4.86 -5.10
N GLY A 70 -7.76 5.58 -5.40
CA GLY A 70 -7.69 7.03 -5.50
C GLY A 70 -7.26 7.73 -4.21
N PHE A 71 -6.81 7.00 -3.20
CA PHE A 71 -6.22 7.61 -2.00
C PHE A 71 -4.79 8.03 -2.25
N SER A 72 -4.42 9.21 -1.77
CA SER A 72 -3.05 9.74 -1.84
C SER A 72 -2.36 9.64 -0.50
N TYR A 73 -1.07 9.34 -0.53
CA TYR A 73 -0.22 9.10 0.63
C TYR A 73 1.06 9.91 0.51
N VAL A 74 1.57 10.39 1.65
CA VAL A 74 2.95 10.88 1.75
C VAL A 74 3.83 9.69 2.14
N ASP A 75 4.87 9.43 1.36
CA ASP A 75 5.75 8.27 1.55
C ASP A 75 6.88 8.60 2.52
N PHE A 76 6.69 8.29 3.80
CA PHE A 76 7.73 8.41 4.82
C PHE A 76 8.68 7.21 4.89
N ASN A 77 8.37 6.12 4.19
CA ASN A 77 9.20 4.93 4.15
C ASN A 77 10.14 4.90 2.93
N ALA A 78 9.85 5.70 1.91
CA ALA A 78 10.60 5.74 0.64
C ALA A 78 10.78 4.33 0.01
N SER A 79 9.80 3.45 0.17
CA SER A 79 9.84 2.04 -0.27
C SER A 79 11.13 1.33 0.18
N ASP A 80 11.42 1.37 1.47
CA ASP A 80 12.67 0.88 2.08
C ASP A 80 13.92 1.50 1.44
N LEU A 81 13.88 2.81 1.21
CA LEU A 81 14.90 3.63 0.56
C LEU A 81 15.05 3.42 -0.96
N ALA A 82 14.30 2.54 -1.58
CA ALA A 82 14.35 2.37 -3.04
C ALA A 82 13.95 3.65 -3.79
N MET A 83 13.07 4.45 -3.19
CA MET A 83 12.62 5.75 -3.73
C MET A 83 13.37 6.94 -3.13
N PHE A 84 14.65 6.78 -2.85
CA PHE A 84 15.51 7.82 -2.23
C PHE A 84 15.47 9.17 -2.97
N CYS A 85 15.35 9.14 -4.30
CA CYS A 85 15.23 10.34 -5.14
C CYS A 85 13.77 10.78 -5.40
N GLY A 86 12.82 10.21 -4.67
CA GLY A 86 11.38 10.39 -4.91
C GLY A 86 10.82 9.48 -6.00
N HIS A 87 9.49 9.33 -5.97
CA HIS A 87 8.76 8.56 -6.98
C HIS A 87 8.85 9.25 -8.34
N ALA A 88 9.00 8.45 -9.39
CA ALA A 88 9.03 8.89 -10.79
C ALA A 88 9.98 10.06 -11.07
N ASN A 89 11.18 10.05 -10.45
CA ASN A 89 12.18 11.07 -10.71
C ASN A 89 12.50 11.13 -12.21
N PRO A 90 12.34 12.30 -12.88
CA PRO A 90 12.46 12.39 -14.34
C PRO A 90 13.84 11.98 -14.88
N ALA A 91 14.91 12.31 -14.15
CA ALA A 91 16.26 11.96 -14.57
C ALA A 91 16.50 10.44 -14.53
N ILE A 92 15.94 9.75 -13.51
CA ILE A 92 16.04 8.29 -13.38
C ILE A 92 15.16 7.61 -14.41
N ALA A 93 13.94 8.09 -14.60
CA ALA A 93 13.01 7.55 -15.61
C ALA A 93 13.59 7.64 -17.02
N ALA A 94 14.13 8.79 -17.40
CA ALA A 94 14.79 8.98 -18.69
C ALA A 94 16.01 8.05 -18.88
N GLY A 95 16.81 7.87 -17.83
CA GLY A 95 17.94 6.92 -17.84
C GLY A 95 17.50 5.47 -18.04
N ALA A 96 16.39 5.06 -17.43
CA ALA A 96 15.86 3.71 -17.51
C ALA A 96 15.21 3.41 -18.88
N THR A 97 14.58 4.40 -19.54
CA THR A 97 13.94 4.25 -20.86
C THR A 97 14.90 4.43 -22.03
N GLY A 98 16.13 4.88 -21.77
CA GLY A 98 17.13 5.14 -22.81
C GLY A 98 16.89 6.44 -23.58
N ASP A 99 15.95 7.26 -23.17
CA ASP A 99 15.72 8.61 -23.70
C ASP A 99 16.83 9.54 -23.19
N ARG A 100 17.86 9.76 -24.00
CA ARG A 100 18.94 10.72 -23.77
C ARG A 100 18.79 11.92 -24.68
#